data_674e01b5a038f829af4f52f40b1d78dc
#
_entry.id   674e01b5a038f829af4f52f40b1d78dc
#
_cell.length_a   1.000
_cell.length_b   1.000
_cell.length_c   1.000
_cell.angle_alpha   90.00
_cell.angle_beta   90.00
_cell.angle_gamma   90.00
#
_symmetry.space_group_name_H-M   'P 1'
#
loop_
_entity.id
_entity.type
_entity.pdbx_description
1 polymer ?
#
loop_
_entity_poly.entity_id
_entity_poly.type
_entity_poly.pdbx_seq_one_letter_code
_entity_poly.pdbx_strand_id
1 'polypeptide(L)'
;EKLYVVLKKLYNCSNSQYPTLVFYEFHKADARAVVDGTGEKETAWEVILNGFCKAGFAVNAVWPMRNAPYMRNADGTRALIVARKVSKTEQITRRGFIQVLKRELPQKLDRLLSAGVDDWDKEIACMGSGLSIFTRYQKIVNADGSYTSIHDALQLIYQEIKEYFDRIAAEQSEDHTILEE
;
A
#
# COMPACT_ATOMS: atom_id res chain seq x y z
N GLU A 1 13.01 12.20 -10.16
CA GLU A 1 14.14 12.80 -9.41
C GLU A 1 13.67 13.95 -8.50
N LYS A 2 12.89 14.92 -9.00
CA LYS A 2 12.40 16.08 -8.20
C LYS A 2 11.56 15.66 -6.98
N LEU A 3 10.64 14.69 -7.14
CA LEU A 3 9.80 14.19 -6.05
C LEU A 3 10.64 13.57 -4.92
N TYR A 4 11.64 12.77 -5.25
CA TYR A 4 12.56 12.19 -4.28
C TYR A 4 13.28 13.26 -3.44
N VAL A 5 13.75 14.33 -4.08
CA VAL A 5 14.43 15.45 -3.38
C VAL A 5 13.49 16.10 -2.36
N VAL A 6 12.21 16.31 -2.73
CA VAL A 6 11.20 16.88 -1.82
C VAL A 6 10.93 15.93 -0.65
N LEU A 7 10.69 14.64 -0.92
CA LEU A 7 10.44 13.64 0.11
C LEU A 7 11.64 13.44 1.02
N LYS A 8 12.86 13.53 0.49
CA LYS A 8 14.09 13.44 1.29
C LYS A 8 14.27 14.64 2.22
N LYS A 9 13.96 15.85 1.75
CA LYS A 9 13.92 17.05 2.61
C LYS A 9 12.87 16.89 3.70
N LEU A 10 11.65 16.46 3.34
CA LEU A 10 10.57 16.20 4.28
C LEU A 10 11.01 15.19 5.35
N TYR A 11 11.64 14.09 4.94
CA TYR A 11 12.19 13.08 5.87
C TYR A 11 13.20 13.69 6.85
N ASN A 12 14.11 14.53 6.36
CA ASN A 12 15.13 15.15 7.21
C ASN A 12 14.52 16.09 8.26
N CYS A 13 13.46 16.82 7.89
CA CYS A 13 12.73 17.74 8.77
C CYS A 13 11.72 17.05 9.68
N SER A 14 11.33 15.80 9.37
CA SER A 14 10.31 15.07 10.13
C SER A 14 10.85 14.59 11.48
N ASN A 15 9.97 14.62 12.49
CA ASN A 15 10.23 14.03 13.80
C ASN A 15 9.79 12.55 13.78
N SER A 16 10.62 11.65 14.32
CA SER A 16 10.32 10.21 14.39
C SER A 16 9.17 9.86 15.32
N GLN A 17 8.84 10.72 16.29
CA GLN A 17 7.74 10.50 17.24
C GLN A 17 6.35 10.71 16.60
N TYR A 18 6.25 11.53 15.56
CA TYR A 18 4.98 11.89 14.92
C TYR A 18 4.91 11.36 13.49
N PRO A 19 3.71 10.99 13.01
CA PRO A 19 3.53 10.63 11.62
C PRO A 19 3.64 11.87 10.72
N THR A 20 4.14 11.66 9.52
CA THR A 20 4.06 12.59 8.41
C THR A 20 2.82 12.23 7.59
N LEU A 21 1.95 13.21 7.36
CA LEU A 21 0.72 13.06 6.61
C LEU A 21 0.88 13.72 5.24
N VAL A 22 0.63 12.98 4.17
CA VAL A 22 0.68 13.50 2.81
C VAL A 22 -0.63 13.21 2.10
N PHE A 23 -1.29 14.28 1.64
CA PHE A 23 -2.47 14.16 0.79
C PHE A 23 -2.02 13.97 -0.65
N TYR A 24 -2.49 12.91 -1.25
CA TYR A 24 -2.27 12.59 -2.66
C TYR A 24 -3.61 12.48 -3.38
N GLU A 25 -3.72 13.14 -4.51
CA GLU A 25 -4.91 13.08 -5.36
C GLU A 25 -4.59 12.21 -6.58
N PHE A 26 -5.36 11.11 -6.71
CA PHE A 26 -5.28 10.22 -7.86
C PHE A 26 -6.11 10.77 -8.99
N HIS A 27 -5.53 10.92 -10.15
CA HIS A 27 -6.25 11.16 -11.39
C HIS A 27 -6.29 9.89 -12.23
N LYS A 28 -7.32 9.74 -13.08
CA LYS A 28 -7.39 8.61 -14.04
C LYS A 28 -6.16 8.52 -14.94
N ALA A 29 -5.50 9.65 -15.19
CA ALA A 29 -4.23 9.71 -15.90
C ALA A 29 -3.07 9.04 -15.14
N ASP A 30 -3.13 8.99 -13.81
CA ASP A 30 -2.10 8.40 -12.96
C ASP A 30 -2.05 6.88 -13.05
N ALA A 31 -3.14 6.25 -13.53
CA ALA A 31 -3.16 4.83 -13.84
C ALA A 31 -2.40 4.48 -15.12
N ARG A 32 -2.04 5.49 -15.93
CA ARG A 32 -1.21 5.27 -17.12
C ARG A 32 0.25 5.17 -16.70
N ALA A 33 0.88 4.07 -17.06
CA ALA A 33 2.29 3.88 -16.80
C ALA A 33 3.14 4.95 -17.53
N VAL A 34 4.04 5.56 -16.79
CA VAL A 34 5.07 6.47 -17.32
C VAL A 34 6.34 5.64 -17.43
N VAL A 35 7.02 5.75 -18.57
CA VAL A 35 8.32 5.09 -18.75
C VAL A 35 9.36 5.87 -17.94
N ASP A 36 9.99 5.21 -16.98
CA ASP A 36 11.10 5.80 -16.24
C ASP A 36 12.41 5.84 -17.07
N GLY A 37 13.46 6.39 -16.50
CA GLY A 37 14.78 6.48 -17.15
C GLY A 37 15.46 5.11 -17.40
N THR A 38 14.93 4.02 -16.85
CA THR A 38 15.41 2.64 -17.02
C THR A 38 14.62 1.88 -18.10
N GLY A 39 13.53 2.48 -18.62
CA GLY A 39 12.63 1.85 -19.59
C GLY A 39 11.51 1.02 -18.93
N GLU A 40 11.44 0.97 -17.62
CA GLU A 40 10.35 0.34 -16.89
C GLU A 40 9.12 1.25 -16.83
N LYS A 41 7.93 0.65 -16.93
CA LYS A 41 6.67 1.37 -16.84
C LYS A 41 6.22 1.41 -15.39
N GLU A 42 6.32 2.56 -14.75
CA GLU A 42 5.78 2.81 -13.41
C GLU A 42 4.51 3.69 -13.52
N THR A 43 3.53 3.41 -12.69
CA THR A 43 2.38 4.31 -12.48
C THR A 43 2.80 5.50 -11.61
N ALA A 44 2.07 6.62 -11.69
CA ALA A 44 2.34 7.77 -10.82
C ALA A 44 2.23 7.39 -9.32
N TRP A 45 1.37 6.42 -8.99
CA TRP A 45 1.26 5.86 -7.65
C TRP A 45 2.54 5.12 -7.21
N GLU A 46 3.07 4.27 -8.07
CA GLU A 46 4.33 3.56 -7.81
C GLU A 46 5.50 4.54 -7.64
N VAL A 47 5.54 5.59 -8.47
CA VAL A 47 6.57 6.64 -8.37
C VAL A 47 6.53 7.33 -7.00
N ILE A 48 5.33 7.68 -6.47
CA ILE A 48 5.23 8.33 -5.16
C ILE A 48 5.61 7.37 -4.02
N LEU A 49 5.13 6.13 -4.06
CA LEU A 49 5.47 5.11 -3.06
C LEU A 49 6.97 4.80 -3.05
N ASN A 50 7.57 4.65 -4.24
CA ASN A 50 9.00 4.45 -4.41
C ASN A 50 9.79 5.63 -3.83
N GLY A 51 9.29 6.85 -4.05
CA GLY A 51 9.85 8.06 -3.45
C GLY A 51 9.86 8.03 -1.92
N PHE A 52 8.75 7.60 -1.27
CA PHE A 52 8.69 7.43 0.19
C PHE A 52 9.68 6.38 0.69
N CYS A 53 9.73 5.23 0.03
CA CYS A 53 10.65 4.14 0.40
C CYS A 53 12.11 4.58 0.27
N LYS A 54 12.49 5.19 -0.84
CA LYS A 54 13.84 5.71 -1.10
C LYS A 54 14.24 6.83 -0.13
N ALA A 55 13.29 7.69 0.26
CA ALA A 55 13.54 8.74 1.26
C ALA A 55 13.78 8.18 2.66
N GLY A 56 13.33 6.97 2.97
CA GLY A 56 13.51 6.28 4.25
C GLY A 56 12.24 6.18 5.10
N PHE A 57 11.10 6.65 4.60
CA PHE A 57 9.83 6.52 5.30
C PHE A 57 9.32 5.07 5.31
N ALA A 58 8.63 4.70 6.39
CA ALA A 58 7.70 3.58 6.39
C ALA A 58 6.28 4.11 6.20
N VAL A 59 5.54 3.53 5.26
CA VAL A 59 4.11 3.82 5.07
C VAL A 59 3.35 2.97 6.07
N ASN A 60 2.63 3.60 6.98
CA ASN A 60 1.88 2.91 8.04
C ASN A 60 0.44 2.61 7.64
N ALA A 61 -0.16 3.50 6.86
CA ALA A 61 -1.52 3.37 6.35
C ALA A 61 -1.71 4.25 5.12
N VAL A 62 -2.70 3.91 4.32
CA VAL A 62 -3.25 4.78 3.28
C VAL A 62 -4.76 4.81 3.49
N TRP A 63 -5.30 6.01 3.68
CA TRP A 63 -6.72 6.21 3.92
C TRP A 63 -7.34 6.91 2.72
N PRO A 64 -8.37 6.34 2.10
CA PRO A 64 -9.14 7.02 1.09
C PRO A 64 -9.87 8.21 1.73
N MET A 65 -9.92 9.31 1.00
CA MET A 65 -10.62 10.50 1.43
C MET A 65 -11.68 10.88 0.40
N ARG A 66 -12.93 10.91 0.83
CA ARG A 66 -14.03 11.32 -0.03
C ARG A 66 -13.97 12.81 -0.31
N ASN A 67 -14.23 13.16 -1.55
CA ASN A 67 -14.44 14.54 -1.92
C ASN A 67 -15.71 15.08 -1.24
N ALA A 68 -15.67 16.31 -0.77
CA ALA A 68 -16.85 16.97 -0.27
C ALA A 68 -17.97 16.98 -1.34
N PRO A 69 -19.27 16.95 -0.96
CA PRO A 69 -20.40 16.81 -1.89
C PRO A 69 -20.43 17.85 -3.02
N TYR A 70 -19.82 19.01 -2.82
CA TYR A 70 -19.74 20.08 -3.81
C TYR A 70 -18.61 19.89 -4.85
N MET A 71 -17.74 18.90 -4.67
CA MET A 71 -16.66 18.53 -5.62
C MET A 71 -17.04 17.33 -6.50
N ARG A 72 -18.32 17.12 -6.78
CA ARG A 72 -18.85 15.97 -7.53
C ARG A 72 -18.26 15.78 -8.94
N ASN A 73 -17.59 16.76 -9.48
CA ASN A 73 -16.97 16.71 -10.82
C ASN A 73 -15.46 16.44 -10.78
N ALA A 74 -14.85 16.22 -9.61
CA ALA A 74 -13.46 15.87 -9.54
C ALA A 74 -13.31 14.35 -9.77
N ASP A 75 -12.84 13.98 -10.94
CA ASP A 75 -12.52 12.58 -11.36
C ASP A 75 -11.40 11.94 -10.52
N GLY A 76 -11.04 12.51 -9.36
CA GLY A 76 -9.93 12.11 -8.53
C GLY A 76 -10.36 11.51 -7.19
N THR A 77 -9.79 10.38 -6.82
CA THR A 77 -9.83 9.83 -5.47
C THR A 77 -8.63 10.40 -4.71
N ARG A 78 -8.88 10.97 -3.54
CA ARG A 78 -7.81 11.44 -2.65
C ARG A 78 -7.42 10.35 -1.68
N ALA A 79 -6.13 10.22 -1.42
CA ALA A 79 -5.60 9.34 -0.40
C ALA A 79 -4.76 10.15 0.60
N LEU A 80 -4.92 9.83 1.87
CA LEU A 80 -4.06 10.29 2.94
C LEU A 80 -3.01 9.23 3.21
N ILE A 81 -1.78 9.48 2.82
CA ILE A 81 -0.64 8.61 3.11
C ILE A 81 -0.11 8.97 4.50
N VAL A 82 -0.15 8.00 5.40
CA VAL A 82 0.40 8.12 6.76
C VAL A 82 1.75 7.44 6.76
N ALA A 83 2.82 8.21 6.92
CA ALA A 83 4.18 7.70 6.89
C ALA A 83 4.95 8.09 8.17
N ARG A 84 5.94 7.29 8.54
CA ARG A 84 6.84 7.58 9.68
C ARG A 84 8.29 7.54 9.26
N LYS A 85 9.06 8.43 9.85
CA LYS A 85 10.52 8.37 9.83
C LYS A 85 10.97 7.22 10.72
N VAL A 86 11.60 6.20 10.13
CA VAL A 86 12.09 5.03 10.85
C VAL A 86 13.51 4.69 10.41
N SER A 87 14.28 4.12 11.34
CA SER A 87 15.57 3.52 11.00
C SER A 87 15.32 2.07 10.57
N LYS A 88 15.36 1.83 9.26
CA LYS A 88 15.18 0.49 8.69
C LYS A 88 16.53 -0.20 8.61
N THR A 89 16.70 -1.27 9.35
CA THR A 89 17.94 -2.08 9.37
C THR A 89 17.70 -3.51 8.90
N GLU A 90 16.45 -3.96 8.96
CA GLU A 90 16.10 -5.33 8.68
C GLU A 90 15.98 -5.58 7.17
N GLN A 91 16.61 -6.67 6.73
CA GLN A 91 16.46 -7.21 5.37
C GLN A 91 15.78 -8.58 5.47
N ILE A 92 14.96 -8.89 4.47
CA ILE A 92 14.25 -10.16 4.42
C ILE A 92 14.31 -10.73 2.99
N THR A 93 14.26 -12.05 2.86
CA THR A 93 14.09 -12.67 1.54
C THR A 93 12.67 -12.49 1.03
N ARG A 94 12.48 -12.51 -0.31
CA ARG A 94 11.13 -12.48 -0.91
C ARG A 94 10.22 -13.56 -0.35
N ARG A 95 10.73 -14.78 -0.17
CA ARG A 95 9.97 -15.87 0.46
C ARG A 95 9.55 -15.55 1.89
N GLY A 96 10.47 -15.00 2.69
CA GLY A 96 10.19 -14.58 4.05
C GLY A 96 9.15 -13.47 4.10
N PHE A 97 9.24 -12.49 3.18
CA PHE A 97 8.25 -11.42 3.07
C PHE A 97 6.84 -11.97 2.77
N ILE A 98 6.71 -12.91 1.80
CA ILE A 98 5.43 -13.55 1.49
C ILE A 98 4.86 -14.27 2.73
N GLN A 99 5.70 -14.97 3.49
CA GLN A 99 5.25 -15.63 4.73
C GLN A 99 4.74 -14.64 5.79
N VAL A 100 5.45 -13.52 5.96
CA VAL A 100 5.02 -12.45 6.87
C VAL A 100 3.72 -11.81 6.37
N LEU A 101 3.60 -11.56 5.08
CA LEU A 101 2.41 -10.99 4.46
C LEU A 101 1.19 -11.90 4.71
N LYS A 102 1.30 -13.20 4.42
CA LYS A 102 0.25 -14.20 4.66
C LYS A 102 -0.18 -14.30 6.12
N ARG A 103 0.72 -14.10 7.05
CA ARG A 103 0.43 -14.16 8.49
C ARG A 103 -0.20 -12.88 9.02
N GLU A 104 0.30 -11.71 8.61
CA GLU A 104 -0.04 -10.44 9.24
C GLU A 104 -1.14 -9.67 8.50
N LEU A 105 -1.22 -9.81 7.16
CA LEU A 105 -2.18 -9.05 6.36
C LEU A 105 -3.64 -9.40 6.72
N PRO A 106 -4.06 -10.68 6.84
CA PRO A 106 -5.42 -11.02 7.20
C PRO A 106 -5.89 -10.33 8.49
N GLN A 107 -5.08 -10.36 9.53
CA GLN A 107 -5.41 -9.72 10.82
C GLN A 107 -5.58 -8.19 10.71
N LYS A 108 -4.84 -7.56 9.81
CA LYS A 108 -4.97 -6.12 9.54
C LYS A 108 -6.25 -5.83 8.76
N LEU A 109 -6.59 -6.70 7.79
CA LEU A 109 -7.82 -6.60 7.01
C LEU A 109 -9.06 -6.82 7.88
N ASP A 110 -9.05 -7.81 8.78
CA ASP A 110 -10.13 -8.04 9.74
C ASP A 110 -10.42 -6.79 10.58
N ARG A 111 -9.37 -6.16 11.10
CA ARG A 111 -9.50 -4.91 11.90
C ARG A 111 -10.03 -3.76 11.05
N LEU A 112 -9.57 -3.65 9.81
CA LEU A 112 -10.00 -2.61 8.88
C LEU A 112 -11.48 -2.76 8.54
N LEU A 113 -11.93 -3.97 8.22
CA LEU A 113 -13.32 -4.28 7.88
C LEU A 113 -14.24 -4.09 9.09
N SER A 114 -13.79 -4.50 10.28
CA SER A 114 -14.54 -4.30 11.55
C SER A 114 -14.68 -2.80 11.89
N ALA A 115 -13.81 -1.94 11.40
CA ALA A 115 -13.90 -0.49 11.57
C ALA A 115 -14.95 0.16 10.64
N GLY A 116 -15.60 -0.60 9.76
CA GLY A 116 -16.68 -0.12 8.91
C GLY A 116 -16.23 0.69 7.69
N VAL A 117 -15.10 0.30 7.08
CA VAL A 117 -14.65 0.93 5.84
C VAL A 117 -15.61 0.56 4.70
N ASP A 118 -16.09 1.58 3.99
CA ASP A 118 -17.01 1.39 2.85
C ASP A 118 -16.36 0.63 1.70
N ASP A 119 -17.18 -0.08 0.91
CA ASP A 119 -16.70 -0.92 -0.19
C ASP A 119 -15.82 -0.19 -1.22
N TRP A 120 -16.16 1.05 -1.52
CA TRP A 120 -15.39 1.90 -2.45
C TRP A 120 -14.00 2.29 -1.93
N ASP A 121 -13.83 2.28 -0.62
CA ASP A 121 -12.62 2.71 0.06
C ASP A 121 -11.73 1.52 0.46
N LYS A 122 -12.29 0.30 0.43
CA LYS A 122 -11.62 -0.93 0.85
C LYS A 122 -10.33 -1.19 0.10
N GLU A 123 -10.31 -1.04 -1.21
CA GLU A 123 -9.14 -1.37 -2.03
C GLU A 123 -7.90 -0.57 -1.60
N ILE A 124 -8.03 0.75 -1.49
CA ILE A 124 -6.93 1.63 -1.11
C ILE A 124 -6.48 1.38 0.33
N ALA A 125 -7.43 1.19 1.25
CA ALA A 125 -7.13 0.95 2.65
C ALA A 125 -6.48 -0.43 2.90
N CYS A 126 -6.94 -1.46 2.18
CA CYS A 126 -6.34 -2.80 2.20
C CYS A 126 -4.91 -2.78 1.66
N MET A 127 -4.68 -2.08 0.54
CA MET A 127 -3.35 -1.87 -0.02
C MET A 127 -2.43 -1.16 0.98
N GLY A 128 -2.94 -0.12 1.65
CA GLY A 128 -2.21 0.58 2.71
C GLY A 128 -1.77 -0.35 3.85
N SER A 129 -2.60 -1.34 4.19
CA SER A 129 -2.28 -2.37 5.18
C SER A 129 -1.11 -3.25 4.72
N GLY A 130 -1.10 -3.70 3.47
CA GLY A 130 0.00 -4.46 2.87
C GLY A 130 1.29 -3.62 2.76
N LEU A 131 1.19 -2.36 2.33
CA LEU A 131 2.31 -1.43 2.28
C LEU A 131 2.95 -1.21 3.65
N SER A 132 2.16 -1.22 4.73
CA SER A 132 2.68 -1.10 6.09
C SER A 132 3.59 -2.27 6.49
N ILE A 133 3.39 -3.44 5.89
CA ILE A 133 4.25 -4.61 6.08
C ILE A 133 5.51 -4.49 5.20
N PHE A 134 5.33 -4.18 3.91
CA PHE A 134 6.43 -4.05 2.95
C PHE A 134 7.44 -2.98 3.37
N THR A 135 6.96 -1.77 3.67
CA THR A 135 7.83 -0.61 3.93
C THR A 135 8.55 -0.67 5.29
N ARG A 136 8.29 -1.70 6.10
CA ARG A 136 9.00 -1.98 7.35
C ARG A 136 10.46 -2.38 7.08
N TYR A 137 10.67 -3.10 6.00
CA TYR A 137 11.98 -3.63 5.63
C TYR A 137 12.81 -2.60 4.85
N GLN A 138 14.12 -2.66 5.07
CA GLN A 138 15.07 -1.86 4.28
C GLN A 138 15.16 -2.38 2.85
N LYS A 139 15.22 -3.72 2.71
CA LYS A 139 15.33 -4.41 1.44
C LYS A 139 14.66 -5.78 1.53
N ILE A 140 14.03 -6.16 0.42
CA ILE A 140 13.52 -7.52 0.22
C ILE A 140 14.33 -8.11 -0.93
N VAL A 141 15.06 -9.20 -0.64
CA VAL A 141 16.03 -9.80 -1.54
C VAL A 141 15.40 -10.97 -2.30
N ASN A 142 15.45 -10.94 -3.61
CA ASN A 142 15.02 -12.00 -4.51
C ASN A 142 16.04 -13.13 -4.52
N ALA A 143 15.66 -14.29 -5.11
CA ALA A 143 16.53 -15.47 -5.20
C ALA A 143 17.81 -15.24 -6.05
N ASP A 144 17.74 -14.31 -7.01
CA ASP A 144 18.86 -13.91 -7.87
C ASP A 144 19.76 -12.82 -7.26
N GLY A 145 19.47 -12.39 -6.01
CA GLY A 145 20.19 -11.33 -5.31
C GLY A 145 19.72 -9.92 -5.64
N SER A 146 18.79 -9.72 -6.57
CA SER A 146 18.17 -8.44 -6.85
C SER A 146 17.21 -8.04 -5.73
N TYR A 147 16.70 -6.80 -5.77
CA TYR A 147 15.72 -6.33 -4.79
C TYR A 147 14.32 -6.30 -5.39
N THR A 148 13.34 -6.73 -4.59
CA THR A 148 11.93 -6.64 -4.94
C THR A 148 11.55 -5.18 -5.18
N SER A 149 11.05 -4.87 -6.37
CA SER A 149 10.58 -3.55 -6.74
C SER A 149 9.28 -3.20 -6.01
N ILE A 150 8.90 -1.91 -6.00
CA ILE A 150 7.59 -1.50 -5.47
C ILE A 150 6.45 -2.11 -6.30
N HIS A 151 6.62 -2.23 -7.60
CA HIS A 151 5.68 -2.89 -8.51
C HIS A 151 5.44 -4.35 -8.09
N ASP A 152 6.51 -5.14 -7.96
CA ASP A 152 6.41 -6.55 -7.55
C ASP A 152 5.80 -6.70 -6.14
N ALA A 153 6.15 -5.80 -5.23
CA ALA A 153 5.58 -5.79 -3.89
C ALA A 153 4.08 -5.52 -3.90
N LEU A 154 3.61 -4.57 -4.71
CA LEU A 154 2.18 -4.28 -4.89
C LEU A 154 1.45 -5.48 -5.49
N GLN A 155 2.03 -6.17 -6.48
CA GLN A 155 1.45 -7.38 -7.05
C GLN A 155 1.26 -8.48 -6.00
N LEU A 156 2.27 -8.71 -5.15
CA LEU A 156 2.17 -9.68 -4.05
C LEU A 156 1.09 -9.28 -3.03
N ILE A 157 1.01 -7.99 -2.70
CA ILE A 157 0.01 -7.46 -1.76
C ILE A 157 -1.40 -7.65 -2.35
N TYR A 158 -1.63 -7.30 -3.62
CA TYR A 158 -2.90 -7.49 -4.30
C TYR A 158 -3.33 -8.95 -4.36
N GLN A 159 -2.40 -9.84 -4.66
CA GLN A 159 -2.67 -11.27 -4.67
C GLN A 159 -3.15 -11.76 -3.30
N GLU A 160 -2.48 -11.39 -2.22
CA GLU A 160 -2.86 -11.79 -0.86
C GLU A 160 -4.19 -11.18 -0.41
N ILE A 161 -4.48 -9.93 -0.82
CA ILE A 161 -5.78 -9.29 -0.57
C ILE A 161 -6.88 -10.07 -1.29
N LYS A 162 -6.66 -10.44 -2.56
CA LYS A 162 -7.62 -11.22 -3.33
C LYS A 162 -7.86 -12.60 -2.69
N GLU A 163 -6.80 -13.34 -2.34
CA GLU A 163 -6.89 -14.64 -1.67
C GLU A 163 -7.67 -14.54 -0.34
N TYR A 164 -7.51 -13.44 0.38
CA TYR A 164 -8.24 -13.18 1.62
C TYR A 164 -9.76 -13.01 1.36
N PHE A 165 -10.15 -12.20 0.37
CA PHE A 165 -11.57 -11.99 0.06
C PHE A 165 -12.22 -13.22 -0.57
N ASP A 166 -11.52 -13.95 -1.42
CA ASP A 166 -11.99 -15.20 -2.01
C ASP A 166 -12.31 -16.24 -0.92
N ARG A 167 -11.47 -16.32 0.12
CA ARG A 167 -11.71 -17.19 1.28
C ARG A 167 -12.95 -16.79 2.07
N ILE A 168 -13.12 -15.50 2.39
CA ILE A 168 -14.32 -15.03 3.12
C ILE A 168 -15.57 -15.31 2.31
N ALA A 169 -15.56 -15.10 1.00
CA ALA A 169 -16.70 -15.40 0.16
C ALA A 169 -17.05 -16.89 0.12
N ALA A 170 -16.05 -17.78 0.15
CA ALA A 170 -16.27 -19.22 0.25
C ALA A 170 -16.88 -19.63 1.59
N GLU A 171 -16.37 -19.10 2.70
CA GLU A 171 -16.90 -19.37 4.05
C GLU A 171 -18.36 -18.92 4.19
N GLN A 172 -18.73 -17.76 3.64
CA GLN A 172 -20.11 -17.25 3.65
C GLN A 172 -21.06 -18.08 2.80
N SER A 173 -20.60 -18.66 1.69
CA SER A 173 -21.44 -19.52 0.84
C SER A 173 -21.69 -20.90 1.47
N GLU A 174 -20.74 -21.44 2.23
CA GLU A 174 -20.92 -22.69 2.98
C GLU A 174 -21.93 -22.54 4.12
N ASP A 175 -21.87 -21.42 4.87
CA ASP A 175 -22.83 -21.14 5.95
C ASP A 175 -24.27 -20.97 5.44
N HIS A 176 -24.46 -20.43 4.25
CA HIS A 176 -25.80 -20.31 3.65
C HIS A 176 -26.40 -21.66 3.25
N THR A 177 -25.57 -22.59 2.82
CA THR A 177 -26.03 -23.92 2.40
C THR A 177 -26.49 -24.77 3.60
N ILE A 178 -25.89 -24.57 4.77
CA ILE A 178 -26.22 -25.31 6.01
C ILE A 178 -27.53 -24.83 6.64
N LEU A 179 -27.96 -23.59 6.36
CA LEU A 179 -29.21 -23.02 6.91
C LEU A 179 -30.46 -23.33 6.08
N GLU A 180 -30.31 -23.91 4.89
CA GLU A 180 -31.40 -24.32 3.99
C GLU A 180 -31.72 -25.83 4.05
N GLU A 181 -31.01 -26.62 4.86
CA GLU A 181 -31.33 -28.03 5.22
C GLU A 181 -32.05 -28.13 6.58
#